data_ac44413cd6fed4605cc640be83c9bc3c
#
_entry.id   ac44413cd6fed4605cc640be83c9bc3c
#
_cell.length_a   1.000
_cell.length_b   1.000
_cell.length_c   1.000
_cell.angle_alpha   90.00
_cell.angle_beta   90.00
_cell.angle_gamma   90.00
#
_symmetry.space_group_name_H-M   'P 1'
#
loop_
_entity.id
_entity.type
_entity.pdbx_description
1 polymer ?
#
loop_
_entity_poly.entity_id
_entity_poly.type
_entity_poly.pdbx_seq_one_letter_code
_entity_poly.pdbx_strand_id
1 'polypeptide(L)'
;MKRAIIITENQYPCEDAGAIRQHATAKLLEKIGYSVLVLGYGKSTNKQILNYEGIDYISFRPNSKNKYIRAIYRATASSRMMTFLKRNCGDADLILVADVFADTIKKLNKYAKGRNLLLIHDSVEWFSAEQFENGEKARAYRMRDEINQKLVGNKWRVMAISTYLEEHFSKRCEKTVRIPVIMDTKTIEYNENPTPDGEKMKFAYVGAPGKKDYLKNILEGFALLAGEQRSGAEFHIVGATRQQLVSVCGVEPKTLDSLGSFVVAHGRVPHAEAVRFVREADYTLLFRDANLRYAKAGFPTKIVESLSSGTPPVCNLSSDLGMYLKDGENAFVTKGHGPEEIKAVLEKAISASEEHRKEMRSCARQTATLQFDYRNYLDKMSELMAK
;
A
#
# COMPACT_ATOMS: atom_id res chain seq x y z
N MET A 1 31.34 4.44 -5.59
CA MET A 1 29.92 4.73 -5.28
C MET A 1 29.50 3.74 -4.20
N LYS A 2 28.78 4.17 -3.16
CA LYS A 2 28.26 3.27 -2.12
C LYS A 2 27.20 2.34 -2.72
N ARG A 3 27.08 1.11 -2.18
CA ARG A 3 26.16 0.11 -2.69
C ARG A 3 25.05 -0.23 -1.70
N ALA A 4 23.80 -0.13 -2.15
CA ALA A 4 22.63 -0.50 -1.37
C ALA A 4 21.93 -1.72 -1.98
N ILE A 5 21.52 -2.66 -1.14
CA ILE A 5 20.72 -3.82 -1.52
C ILE A 5 19.37 -3.72 -0.86
N ILE A 6 18.30 -3.75 -1.65
CA ILE A 6 16.94 -3.87 -1.15
C ILE A 6 16.53 -5.34 -1.25
N ILE A 7 16.07 -5.93 -0.14
CA ILE A 7 15.55 -7.30 -0.11
C ILE A 7 14.06 -7.24 0.19
N THR A 8 13.25 -7.78 -0.70
CA THR A 8 11.81 -7.79 -0.54
C THR A 8 11.19 -9.08 -1.08
N GLU A 9 10.08 -9.50 -0.47
CA GLU A 9 9.25 -10.58 -0.99
C GLU A 9 8.03 -10.09 -1.77
N ASN A 10 7.93 -8.78 -1.98
CA ASN A 10 6.94 -8.16 -2.85
C ASN A 10 7.19 -8.47 -4.33
N GLN A 11 6.18 -8.26 -5.14
CA GLN A 11 6.22 -8.55 -6.57
C GLN A 11 6.86 -7.38 -7.35
N TYR A 12 8.14 -7.10 -7.03
CA TYR A 12 8.90 -6.06 -7.71
C TYR A 12 9.01 -6.34 -9.23
N PRO A 13 8.90 -5.33 -10.13
CA PRO A 13 9.04 -3.90 -9.81
C PRO A 13 7.74 -3.14 -9.46
N CYS A 14 6.54 -3.56 -9.90
CA CYS A 14 5.34 -2.72 -9.77
C CYS A 14 4.01 -3.50 -9.68
N GLU A 15 4.04 -4.79 -9.32
CA GLU A 15 2.81 -5.62 -9.33
C GLU A 15 2.01 -5.55 -8.02
N ASP A 16 2.52 -4.88 -6.98
CA ASP A 16 1.82 -4.63 -5.72
C ASP A 16 2.26 -3.31 -5.06
N ALA A 17 1.48 -2.84 -4.10
CA ALA A 17 1.70 -1.59 -3.39
C ALA A 17 3.08 -1.52 -2.68
N GLY A 18 3.56 -2.65 -2.16
CA GLY A 18 4.89 -2.73 -1.55
C GLY A 18 5.99 -2.52 -2.58
N ALA A 19 5.86 -3.12 -3.78
CA ALA A 19 6.82 -2.96 -4.86
C ALA A 19 6.92 -1.51 -5.35
N ILE A 20 5.79 -0.81 -5.45
CA ILE A 20 5.75 0.63 -5.81
C ILE A 20 6.54 1.45 -4.78
N ARG A 21 6.29 1.22 -3.48
CA ARG A 21 7.03 1.88 -2.40
C ARG A 21 8.53 1.57 -2.46
N GLN A 22 8.92 0.30 -2.67
CA GLN A 22 10.34 -0.07 -2.76
C GLN A 22 11.02 0.52 -3.99
N HIS A 23 10.31 0.65 -5.10
CA HIS A 23 10.86 1.33 -6.28
C HIS A 23 11.11 2.82 -5.99
N ALA A 24 10.17 3.51 -5.36
CA ALA A 24 10.36 4.89 -4.91
C ALA A 24 11.52 5.02 -3.89
N THR A 25 11.66 4.06 -2.98
CA THR A 25 12.78 3.99 -2.03
C THR A 25 14.12 3.72 -2.73
N ALA A 26 14.14 2.89 -3.76
CA ALA A 26 15.34 2.67 -4.57
C ALA A 26 15.78 3.95 -5.28
N LYS A 27 14.85 4.66 -5.92
CA LYS A 27 15.11 5.97 -6.53
C LYS A 27 15.57 7.02 -5.52
N LEU A 28 15.04 6.98 -4.30
CA LEU A 28 15.46 7.85 -3.20
C LEU A 28 16.92 7.58 -2.81
N LEU A 29 17.32 6.31 -2.68
CA LEU A 29 18.69 5.91 -2.36
C LEU A 29 19.67 6.30 -3.49
N GLU A 30 19.28 6.15 -4.76
CA GLU A 30 20.11 6.60 -5.88
C GLU A 30 20.38 8.10 -5.84
N LYS A 31 19.35 8.91 -5.53
CA LYS A 31 19.52 10.37 -5.40
C LYS A 31 20.49 10.77 -4.27
N ILE A 32 20.62 9.91 -3.26
CA ILE A 32 21.58 10.09 -2.14
C ILE A 32 22.98 9.56 -2.51
N GLY A 33 23.16 8.95 -3.70
CA GLY A 33 24.46 8.55 -4.23
C GLY A 33 24.79 7.06 -4.05
N TYR A 34 23.78 6.21 -3.83
CA TYR A 34 23.96 4.76 -3.82
C TYR A 34 23.70 4.14 -5.20
N SER A 35 24.47 3.11 -5.55
CA SER A 35 24.07 2.13 -6.57
C SER A 35 23.12 1.13 -5.92
N VAL A 36 21.95 0.92 -6.50
CA VAL A 36 20.90 0.10 -5.90
C VAL A 36 20.66 -1.18 -6.68
N LEU A 37 20.57 -2.31 -5.99
CA LEU A 37 20.12 -3.59 -6.53
C LEU A 37 18.95 -4.12 -5.68
N VAL A 38 17.84 -4.44 -6.35
CA VAL A 38 16.66 -5.02 -5.67
C VAL A 38 16.64 -6.54 -5.84
N LEU A 39 16.61 -7.25 -4.72
CA LEU A 39 16.38 -8.70 -4.66
C LEU A 39 14.91 -8.94 -4.33
N GLY A 40 14.10 -9.25 -5.35
CA GLY A 40 12.64 -9.34 -5.26
C GLY A 40 12.07 -10.73 -5.51
N TYR A 41 10.71 -10.83 -5.45
CA TYR A 41 9.97 -12.06 -5.70
C TYR A 41 8.81 -11.86 -6.72
N GLY A 42 8.97 -10.95 -7.67
CA GLY A 42 8.05 -10.67 -8.79
C GLY A 42 8.11 -11.70 -9.91
N LYS A 43 7.80 -11.29 -11.13
CA LYS A 43 7.98 -12.15 -12.31
C LYS A 43 9.40 -12.69 -12.40
N SER A 44 9.54 -13.94 -12.86
CA SER A 44 10.87 -14.55 -13.00
C SER A 44 11.74 -13.76 -13.97
N THR A 45 12.96 -13.48 -13.54
CA THR A 45 14.02 -12.88 -14.40
C THR A 45 14.95 -13.94 -15.00
N ASN A 46 14.62 -15.22 -14.86
CA ASN A 46 15.47 -16.35 -15.28
C ASN A 46 16.92 -16.26 -14.73
N LYS A 47 17.05 -15.77 -13.50
CA LYS A 47 18.34 -15.51 -12.80
C LYS A 47 19.20 -14.40 -13.42
N GLN A 48 18.67 -13.61 -14.32
CA GLN A 48 19.34 -12.43 -14.87
C GLN A 48 19.02 -11.19 -14.05
N ILE A 49 19.94 -10.25 -14.01
CA ILE A 49 19.67 -8.89 -13.52
C ILE A 49 19.03 -8.14 -14.67
N LEU A 50 17.86 -7.56 -14.40
CA LEU A 50 17.10 -6.72 -15.33
C LEU A 50 17.09 -5.30 -14.79
N ASN A 51 16.78 -4.32 -15.65
CA ASN A 51 16.61 -2.93 -15.27
C ASN A 51 15.16 -2.50 -15.42
N TYR A 52 14.66 -1.75 -14.45
CA TYR A 52 13.34 -1.13 -14.50
C TYR A 52 13.47 0.35 -14.07
N GLU A 53 13.21 1.24 -14.99
CA GLU A 53 13.29 2.70 -14.79
C GLU A 53 14.60 3.16 -14.10
N GLY A 54 15.73 2.59 -14.49
CA GLY A 54 17.05 2.89 -13.95
C GLY A 54 17.50 1.98 -12.83
N ILE A 55 16.61 1.30 -12.12
CA ILE A 55 16.92 0.43 -10.98
C ILE A 55 17.17 -1.02 -11.43
N ASP A 56 18.33 -1.57 -11.06
CA ASP A 56 18.65 -2.96 -11.31
C ASP A 56 17.91 -3.88 -10.32
N TYR A 57 17.41 -5.02 -10.83
CA TYR A 57 16.73 -5.98 -9.99
C TYR A 57 16.88 -7.43 -10.47
N ILE A 58 16.71 -8.37 -9.54
CA ILE A 58 16.61 -9.80 -9.83
C ILE A 58 15.45 -10.42 -9.04
N SER A 59 14.68 -11.30 -9.68
CA SER A 59 13.59 -12.02 -9.03
C SER A 59 13.98 -13.48 -8.77
N PHE A 60 13.70 -13.94 -7.55
CA PHE A 60 13.93 -15.31 -7.10
C PHE A 60 12.72 -16.23 -7.30
N ARG A 61 11.65 -15.74 -7.92
CA ARG A 61 10.49 -16.55 -8.30
C ARG A 61 10.84 -17.44 -9.49
N PRO A 62 10.43 -18.73 -9.49
CA PRO A 62 10.69 -19.63 -10.62
C PRO A 62 9.78 -19.29 -11.80
N ASN A 63 10.30 -19.52 -13.01
CA ASN A 63 9.46 -19.52 -14.22
C ASN A 63 8.75 -20.88 -14.34
N SER A 64 7.73 -21.12 -13.53
CA SER A 64 6.97 -22.36 -13.49
C SER A 64 5.49 -22.13 -13.18
N LYS A 65 4.61 -22.81 -13.89
CA LYS A 65 3.17 -22.86 -13.59
C LYS A 65 2.84 -23.90 -12.51
N ASN A 66 3.75 -24.84 -12.22
CA ASN A 66 3.55 -25.87 -11.21
C ASN A 66 3.50 -25.29 -9.80
N LYS A 67 2.35 -25.50 -9.09
CA LYS A 67 2.12 -24.98 -7.75
C LYS A 67 3.10 -25.49 -6.70
N TYR A 68 3.57 -26.74 -6.82
CA TYR A 68 4.52 -27.34 -5.88
C TYR A 68 5.92 -26.73 -6.05
N ILE A 69 6.39 -26.54 -7.29
CA ILE A 69 7.66 -25.86 -7.55
C ILE A 69 7.61 -24.43 -6.98
N ARG A 70 6.53 -23.70 -7.22
CA ARG A 70 6.35 -22.33 -6.66
C ARG A 70 6.36 -22.34 -5.13
N ALA A 71 5.71 -23.31 -4.49
CA ALA A 71 5.71 -23.44 -3.03
C ALA A 71 7.12 -23.70 -2.46
N ILE A 72 7.90 -24.60 -3.08
CA ILE A 72 9.29 -24.88 -2.69
C ILE A 72 10.16 -23.61 -2.85
N TYR A 73 10.03 -22.92 -3.98
CA TYR A 73 10.78 -21.68 -4.21
C TYR A 73 10.40 -20.59 -3.21
N ARG A 74 9.11 -20.48 -2.86
CA ARG A 74 8.63 -19.54 -1.82
C ARG A 74 9.20 -19.90 -0.44
N ALA A 75 9.16 -21.14 -0.05
CA ALA A 75 9.74 -21.63 1.21
C ALA A 75 11.26 -21.44 1.31
N THR A 76 11.98 -21.45 0.19
CA THR A 76 13.43 -21.28 0.11
C THR A 76 13.88 -19.89 -0.34
N ALA A 77 12.96 -18.94 -0.54
CA ALA A 77 13.26 -17.61 -1.06
C ALA A 77 14.33 -16.88 -0.23
N SER A 78 14.15 -16.83 1.08
CA SER A 78 15.12 -16.23 2.01
C SER A 78 16.53 -16.82 1.85
N SER A 79 16.66 -18.16 1.78
CA SER A 79 17.96 -18.81 1.63
C SER A 79 18.61 -18.50 0.29
N ARG A 80 17.83 -18.43 -0.79
CA ARG A 80 18.31 -18.09 -2.13
C ARG A 80 18.79 -16.65 -2.22
N MET A 81 18.02 -15.72 -1.69
CA MET A 81 18.39 -14.29 -1.61
C MET A 81 19.67 -14.11 -0.79
N MET A 82 19.77 -14.75 0.37
CA MET A 82 20.95 -14.70 1.22
C MET A 82 22.19 -15.34 0.57
N THR A 83 22.02 -16.42 -0.20
CA THR A 83 23.13 -17.03 -0.95
C THR A 83 23.62 -16.09 -2.05
N PHE A 84 22.69 -15.46 -2.77
CA PHE A 84 23.05 -14.46 -3.79
C PHE A 84 23.76 -13.26 -3.16
N LEU A 85 23.22 -12.72 -2.08
CA LEU A 85 23.79 -11.60 -1.34
C LEU A 85 25.25 -11.88 -0.95
N LYS A 86 25.50 -13.05 -0.37
CA LYS A 86 26.87 -13.45 0.08
C LYS A 86 27.86 -13.59 -1.07
N ARG A 87 27.41 -14.08 -2.22
CA ARG A 87 28.28 -14.35 -3.37
C ARG A 87 28.54 -13.12 -4.23
N ASN A 88 27.54 -12.23 -4.37
CA ASN A 88 27.55 -11.18 -5.39
C ASN A 88 27.46 -9.76 -4.81
N CYS A 89 27.21 -9.59 -3.51
CA CYS A 89 26.99 -8.29 -2.88
C CYS A 89 27.75 -8.19 -1.55
N GLY A 90 28.94 -8.81 -1.44
CA GLY A 90 29.76 -8.75 -0.22
C GLY A 90 30.32 -7.37 0.08
N ASP A 91 30.29 -6.49 -0.88
CA ASP A 91 30.69 -5.07 -0.88
C ASP A 91 29.55 -4.10 -0.53
N ALA A 92 28.36 -4.61 -0.15
CA ALA A 92 27.23 -3.76 0.21
C ALA A 92 27.53 -2.94 1.47
N ASP A 93 27.28 -1.63 1.40
CA ASP A 93 27.35 -0.70 2.53
C ASP A 93 26.04 -0.67 3.33
N LEU A 94 24.91 -0.94 2.65
CA LEU A 94 23.57 -0.86 3.18
C LEU A 94 22.71 -2.02 2.69
N ILE A 95 21.95 -2.63 3.60
CA ILE A 95 20.86 -3.54 3.26
C ILE A 95 19.56 -2.99 3.85
N LEU A 96 18.60 -2.68 2.98
CA LEU A 96 17.25 -2.34 3.34
C LEU A 96 16.35 -3.54 3.13
N VAL A 97 15.54 -3.88 4.12
CA VAL A 97 14.55 -4.96 4.01
C VAL A 97 13.14 -4.42 4.13
N ALA A 98 12.26 -4.91 3.28
CA ALA A 98 10.85 -4.56 3.27
C ALA A 98 10.01 -5.81 3.03
N ASP A 99 9.01 -6.01 3.87
CA ASP A 99 8.01 -7.09 3.74
C ASP A 99 8.63 -8.49 3.53
N VAL A 100 9.58 -8.85 4.40
CA VAL A 100 10.29 -10.13 4.37
C VAL A 100 9.84 -11.08 5.47
N PHE A 101 10.14 -12.37 5.33
CA PHE A 101 9.92 -13.35 6.39
C PHE A 101 10.90 -13.17 7.56
N ALA A 102 10.47 -13.57 8.76
CA ALA A 102 11.30 -13.57 9.97
C ALA A 102 12.66 -14.30 9.78
N ASP A 103 12.68 -15.37 8.97
CA ASP A 103 13.90 -16.10 8.65
C ASP A 103 14.94 -15.25 7.91
N THR A 104 14.51 -14.34 7.05
CA THR A 104 15.39 -13.38 6.36
C THR A 104 16.05 -12.44 7.37
N ILE A 105 15.29 -11.89 8.31
CA ILE A 105 15.82 -11.00 9.37
C ILE A 105 16.81 -11.77 10.26
N LYS A 106 16.48 -13.00 10.68
CA LYS A 106 17.37 -13.86 11.48
C LYS A 106 18.71 -14.10 10.77
N LYS A 107 18.68 -14.40 9.47
CA LYS A 107 19.88 -14.61 8.67
C LYS A 107 20.69 -13.33 8.48
N LEU A 108 20.03 -12.18 8.29
CA LEU A 108 20.70 -10.88 8.18
C LEU A 108 21.35 -10.46 9.50
N ASN A 109 20.67 -10.65 10.63
CA ASN A 109 21.26 -10.42 11.96
C ASN A 109 22.57 -11.22 12.17
N LYS A 110 22.62 -12.47 11.66
CA LYS A 110 23.83 -13.28 11.70
C LYS A 110 24.88 -12.79 10.69
N TYR A 111 24.44 -12.41 9.49
CA TYR A 111 25.32 -11.97 8.40
C TYR A 111 26.04 -10.65 8.73
N ALA A 112 25.34 -9.71 9.36
CA ALA A 112 25.87 -8.40 9.71
C ALA A 112 26.82 -8.40 10.92
N LYS A 113 26.92 -9.54 11.65
CA LYS A 113 27.81 -9.64 12.81
C LYS A 113 29.27 -9.43 12.41
N GLY A 114 29.93 -8.43 13.02
CA GLY A 114 31.34 -8.09 12.74
C GLY A 114 31.58 -7.39 11.39
N ARG A 115 30.51 -6.96 10.69
CA ARG A 115 30.60 -6.21 9.43
C ARG A 115 30.22 -4.74 9.68
N ASN A 116 30.87 -3.82 8.98
CA ASN A 116 30.45 -2.41 8.94
C ASN A 116 29.33 -2.26 7.90
N LEU A 117 28.14 -2.77 8.22
CA LEU A 117 27.00 -2.88 7.34
C LEU A 117 25.79 -2.22 7.98
N LEU A 118 25.24 -1.21 7.30
CA LEU A 118 24.02 -0.56 7.74
C LEU A 118 22.79 -1.42 7.41
N LEU A 119 21.99 -1.73 8.44
CA LEU A 119 20.73 -2.44 8.28
C LEU A 119 19.55 -1.49 8.47
N ILE A 120 18.67 -1.40 7.46
CA ILE A 120 17.44 -0.63 7.52
C ILE A 120 16.25 -1.57 7.37
N HIS A 121 15.26 -1.44 8.24
CA HIS A 121 13.96 -2.09 8.14
C HIS A 121 12.92 -1.08 7.69
N ASP A 122 12.33 -1.27 6.52
CA ASP A 122 11.14 -0.55 6.07
C ASP A 122 9.92 -1.19 6.72
N SER A 123 9.45 -0.60 7.80
CA SER A 123 8.33 -1.10 8.59
C SER A 123 7.02 -0.51 8.07
N VAL A 124 6.27 -1.31 7.33
CA VAL A 124 5.06 -0.87 6.62
C VAL A 124 3.76 -1.42 7.21
N GLU A 125 3.81 -2.41 8.07
CA GLU A 125 2.63 -3.04 8.62
C GLU A 125 2.92 -3.78 9.94
N TRP A 126 1.94 -3.79 10.83
CA TRP A 126 1.92 -4.66 12.00
C TRP A 126 0.56 -5.35 12.08
N PHE A 127 0.52 -6.57 11.60
CA PHE A 127 -0.70 -7.35 11.49
C PHE A 127 -1.41 -7.54 12.84
N SER A 128 -2.73 -7.49 12.81
CA SER A 128 -3.59 -7.90 13.92
C SER A 128 -3.91 -9.39 13.83
N ALA A 129 -4.11 -10.04 14.96
CA ALA A 129 -4.38 -11.47 15.01
C ALA A 129 -5.68 -11.84 14.27
N GLU A 130 -6.67 -10.96 14.28
CA GLU A 130 -7.99 -11.13 13.66
C GLU A 130 -7.91 -11.26 12.11
N GLN A 131 -6.79 -10.87 11.52
CA GLN A 131 -6.57 -11.01 10.07
C GLN A 131 -6.24 -12.47 9.66
N PHE A 132 -5.99 -13.35 10.62
CA PHE A 132 -5.61 -14.74 10.41
C PHE A 132 -6.68 -15.68 10.93
N GLU A 133 -6.95 -16.76 10.19
CA GLU A 133 -8.01 -17.74 10.51
C GLU A 133 -7.89 -18.33 11.93
N ASN A 134 -6.65 -18.56 12.40
CA ASN A 134 -6.39 -19.11 13.75
C ASN A 134 -5.89 -18.03 14.73
N GLY A 135 -6.14 -16.73 14.46
CA GLY A 135 -5.75 -15.63 15.32
C GLY A 135 -4.27 -15.68 15.74
N GLU A 136 -3.99 -15.47 17.03
CA GLU A 136 -2.63 -15.52 17.58
C GLU A 136 -1.94 -16.88 17.46
N LYS A 137 -2.70 -17.98 17.29
CA LYS A 137 -2.14 -19.31 17.09
C LYS A 137 -1.63 -19.53 15.68
N ALA A 138 -2.01 -18.69 14.71
CA ALA A 138 -1.56 -18.79 13.33
C ALA A 138 -0.03 -18.63 13.25
N ARG A 139 0.63 -19.60 12.63
CA ARG A 139 2.11 -19.53 12.42
C ARG A 139 2.51 -18.28 11.64
N ALA A 140 1.74 -17.93 10.61
CA ALA A 140 1.99 -16.76 9.79
C ALA A 140 1.92 -15.45 10.60
N TYR A 141 0.93 -15.32 11.51
CA TYR A 141 0.82 -14.21 12.44
C TYR A 141 2.06 -14.12 13.34
N ARG A 142 2.39 -15.20 14.04
CA ARG A 142 3.52 -15.24 14.98
C ARG A 142 4.86 -14.89 14.34
N MET A 143 5.09 -15.37 13.11
CA MET A 143 6.32 -15.06 12.37
C MET A 143 6.41 -13.57 11.99
N ARG A 144 5.30 -12.93 11.63
CA ARG A 144 5.25 -11.50 11.31
C ARG A 144 5.34 -10.64 12.57
N ASP A 145 4.65 -11.04 13.62
CA ASP A 145 4.69 -10.36 14.91
C ASP A 145 6.11 -10.44 15.55
N GLU A 146 6.82 -11.55 15.41
CA GLU A 146 8.18 -11.75 15.89
C GLU A 146 9.16 -10.72 15.28
N ILE A 147 8.96 -10.27 14.03
CA ILE A 147 9.79 -9.24 13.40
C ILE A 147 9.70 -7.94 14.19
N ASN A 148 8.48 -7.46 14.42
CA ASN A 148 8.25 -6.21 15.12
C ASN A 148 8.58 -6.29 16.63
N GLN A 149 8.32 -7.45 17.25
CA GLN A 149 8.50 -7.63 18.69
C GLN A 149 9.93 -7.95 19.11
N LYS A 150 10.72 -8.68 18.29
CA LYS A 150 11.97 -9.29 18.74
C LYS A 150 13.15 -9.15 17.79
N LEU A 151 12.94 -9.27 16.47
CA LEU A 151 14.03 -9.47 15.53
C LEU A 151 14.67 -8.16 15.06
N VAL A 152 13.87 -7.10 14.93
CA VAL A 152 14.34 -5.76 14.61
C VAL A 152 14.57 -5.01 15.93
N GLY A 153 15.81 -4.63 16.20
CA GLY A 153 16.23 -4.00 17.47
C GLY A 153 17.47 -3.12 17.29
N ASN A 154 18.25 -2.94 18.34
CA ASN A 154 19.32 -1.94 18.49
C ASN A 154 20.40 -1.85 17.39
N LYS A 155 20.49 -2.84 16.50
CA LYS A 155 21.41 -2.84 15.33
C LYS A 155 20.71 -2.42 14.04
N TRP A 156 19.45 -2.11 14.12
CA TRP A 156 18.63 -1.71 12.99
C TRP A 156 18.31 -0.24 13.06
N ARG A 157 18.26 0.38 11.90
CA ARG A 157 17.55 1.63 11.69
C ARG A 157 16.23 1.34 11.04
N VAL A 158 15.22 2.15 11.32
CA VAL A 158 13.87 1.88 10.86
C VAL A 158 13.28 3.05 10.09
N MET A 159 12.79 2.75 8.92
CA MET A 159 11.91 3.61 8.15
C MET A 159 10.47 3.22 8.48
N ALA A 160 9.81 3.96 9.35
CA ALA A 160 8.46 3.68 9.82
C ALA A 160 7.42 4.37 8.93
N ILE A 161 6.39 3.64 8.49
CA ILE A 161 5.35 4.20 7.60
C ILE A 161 4.34 5.06 8.35
N SER A 162 4.24 4.93 9.65
CA SER A 162 3.28 5.63 10.51
C SER A 162 3.88 6.05 11.85
N THR A 163 3.25 7.01 12.51
CA THR A 163 3.59 7.43 13.88
C THR A 163 3.52 6.25 14.85
N TYR A 164 2.54 5.37 14.71
CA TYR A 164 2.41 4.18 15.56
C TYR A 164 3.65 3.27 15.52
N LEU A 165 4.21 3.04 14.33
CA LEU A 165 5.43 2.26 14.16
C LEU A 165 6.69 3.05 14.55
N GLU A 166 6.73 4.35 14.29
CA GLU A 166 7.81 5.23 14.70
C GLU A 166 7.98 5.22 16.23
N GLU A 167 6.89 5.39 16.98
CA GLU A 167 6.89 5.34 18.45
C GLU A 167 7.33 3.98 19.00
N HIS A 168 6.92 2.89 18.33
CA HIS A 168 7.32 1.55 18.72
C HIS A 168 8.83 1.32 18.55
N PHE A 169 9.37 1.67 17.37
CA PHE A 169 10.76 1.37 17.04
C PHE A 169 11.76 2.37 17.62
N SER A 170 11.38 3.61 17.86
CA SER A 170 12.24 4.62 18.50
C SER A 170 12.73 4.20 19.89
N LYS A 171 12.00 3.33 20.57
CA LYS A 171 12.32 2.81 21.90
C LYS A 171 13.34 1.66 21.90
N ARG A 172 13.67 1.10 20.72
CA ARG A 172 14.41 -0.16 20.63
C ARG A 172 15.41 -0.27 19.48
N CYS A 173 15.38 0.64 18.54
CA CYS A 173 16.28 0.66 17.39
C CYS A 173 17.28 1.81 17.51
N GLU A 174 18.38 1.70 16.75
CA GLU A 174 19.46 2.71 16.77
C GLU A 174 18.93 4.08 16.33
N LYS A 175 18.10 4.09 15.26
CA LYS A 175 17.47 5.29 14.74
C LYS A 175 16.18 4.93 14.02
N THR A 176 15.19 5.79 14.16
CA THR A 176 13.90 5.61 13.49
C THR A 176 13.46 6.94 12.89
N VAL A 177 13.01 6.94 11.65
CA VAL A 177 12.39 8.09 10.99
C VAL A 177 11.08 7.70 10.36
N ARG A 178 10.12 8.61 10.37
CA ARG A 178 8.84 8.40 9.70
C ARG A 178 8.90 8.86 8.26
N ILE A 179 8.66 7.90 7.35
CA ILE A 179 8.46 8.13 5.92
C ILE A 179 7.15 7.42 5.53
N PRO A 180 6.06 8.16 5.24
CA PRO A 180 4.76 7.57 4.87
C PRO A 180 4.86 6.78 3.57
N VAL A 181 3.75 6.38 2.98
CA VAL A 181 3.76 5.86 1.60
C VAL A 181 4.39 6.91 0.68
N ILE A 182 5.41 6.51 -0.04
CA ILE A 182 6.06 7.34 -1.05
C ILE A 182 5.95 6.69 -2.43
N MET A 183 5.82 7.52 -3.47
CA MET A 183 5.80 7.09 -4.87
C MET A 183 6.36 8.19 -5.77
N ASP A 184 6.55 7.88 -7.05
CA ASP A 184 6.88 8.90 -8.05
C ASP A 184 5.59 9.57 -8.54
N THR A 185 5.16 10.62 -7.85
CA THR A 185 3.91 11.29 -8.18
C THR A 185 3.96 11.97 -9.56
N LYS A 186 5.15 12.30 -10.07
CA LYS A 186 5.30 12.98 -11.37
C LYS A 186 5.00 12.07 -12.56
N THR A 187 5.14 10.76 -12.39
CA THR A 187 4.85 9.78 -13.44
C THR A 187 3.38 9.35 -13.47
N ILE A 188 2.60 9.71 -12.44
CA ILE A 188 1.19 9.36 -12.36
C ILE A 188 0.38 10.42 -13.11
N GLU A 189 -0.30 9.98 -14.15
CA GLU A 189 -1.29 10.80 -14.84
C GLU A 189 -2.45 11.11 -13.90
N TYR A 190 -2.93 12.34 -13.94
CA TYR A 190 -4.11 12.75 -13.17
C TYR A 190 -5.16 13.38 -14.07
N ASN A 191 -6.38 13.45 -13.58
CA ASN A 191 -7.50 14.08 -14.25
C ASN A 191 -7.94 15.31 -13.43
N GLU A 192 -7.91 16.47 -14.05
CA GLU A 192 -8.33 17.73 -13.41
C GLU A 192 -9.85 17.91 -13.40
N ASN A 193 -10.53 17.30 -14.36
CA ASN A 193 -11.96 17.50 -14.54
C ASN A 193 -12.76 16.38 -13.89
N PRO A 194 -13.69 16.70 -13.00
CA PRO A 194 -14.67 15.74 -12.52
C PRO A 194 -15.67 15.39 -13.65
N THR A 195 -16.52 14.40 -13.39
CA THR A 195 -17.69 14.15 -14.22
C THR A 195 -18.57 15.40 -14.28
N PRO A 196 -18.98 15.89 -15.48
CA PRO A 196 -19.84 17.06 -15.64
C PRO A 196 -21.17 16.90 -14.90
N ASP A 197 -21.75 18.02 -14.46
CA ASP A 197 -23.09 17.99 -13.87
C ASP A 197 -24.12 17.49 -14.88
N GLY A 198 -24.99 16.59 -14.42
CA GLY A 198 -25.99 15.92 -15.27
C GLY A 198 -25.54 14.57 -15.83
N GLU A 199 -24.25 14.23 -15.76
CA GLU A 199 -23.74 12.88 -16.00
C GLU A 199 -23.67 12.08 -14.68
N LYS A 200 -23.54 10.74 -14.80
CA LYS A 200 -23.43 9.87 -13.63
C LYS A 200 -22.08 10.04 -12.93
N MET A 201 -22.12 10.47 -11.70
CA MET A 201 -20.95 10.53 -10.83
C MET A 201 -20.35 9.14 -10.61
N LYS A 202 -19.03 9.02 -10.69
CA LYS A 202 -18.32 7.74 -10.60
C LYS A 202 -17.62 7.58 -9.27
N PHE A 203 -18.05 6.60 -8.50
CA PHE A 203 -17.32 6.11 -7.33
C PHE A 203 -16.50 4.89 -7.69
N ALA A 204 -15.30 4.74 -7.14
CA ALA A 204 -14.46 3.58 -7.38
C ALA A 204 -13.88 3.00 -6.08
N TYR A 205 -13.87 1.66 -6.00
CA TYR A 205 -12.99 0.92 -5.10
C TYR A 205 -12.05 0.09 -5.96
N VAL A 206 -10.75 0.27 -5.77
CA VAL A 206 -9.72 -0.43 -6.54
C VAL A 206 -8.81 -1.21 -5.60
N GLY A 207 -8.82 -2.54 -5.72
CA GLY A 207 -7.96 -3.41 -4.94
C GLY A 207 -8.52 -4.81 -4.72
N ALA A 208 -7.65 -5.74 -4.31
CA ALA A 208 -8.07 -7.09 -3.98
C ALA A 208 -9.06 -7.08 -2.81
N PRO A 209 -10.17 -7.83 -2.89
CA PRO A 209 -11.14 -7.90 -1.82
C PRO A 209 -10.52 -8.56 -0.58
N GLY A 210 -10.86 -8.06 0.58
CA GLY A 210 -10.42 -8.59 1.86
C GLY A 210 -11.27 -8.07 3.01
N LYS A 211 -11.02 -8.58 4.20
CA LYS A 211 -11.73 -8.16 5.42
C LYS A 211 -11.29 -6.79 5.95
N LYS A 212 -10.22 -6.21 5.38
CA LYS A 212 -9.63 -4.96 5.84
C LYS A 212 -10.45 -3.72 5.45
N ASP A 213 -11.02 -3.71 4.25
CA ASP A 213 -11.56 -2.51 3.60
C ASP A 213 -13.09 -2.59 3.50
N TYR A 214 -13.78 -2.82 4.50
CA TYR A 214 -15.23 -2.82 4.78
C TYR A 214 -16.19 -2.60 3.57
N LEU A 215 -15.95 -3.31 2.44
CA LEU A 215 -16.78 -3.22 1.23
C LEU A 215 -18.26 -3.54 1.49
N LYS A 216 -18.55 -4.43 2.45
CA LYS A 216 -19.92 -4.69 2.89
C LYS A 216 -20.60 -3.42 3.35
N ASN A 217 -19.97 -2.69 4.27
CA ASN A 217 -20.52 -1.46 4.84
C ASN A 217 -20.67 -0.36 3.79
N ILE A 218 -19.73 -0.27 2.83
CA ILE A 218 -19.83 0.66 1.70
C ILE A 218 -21.08 0.37 0.88
N LEU A 219 -21.31 -0.88 0.52
CA LEU A 219 -22.48 -1.29 -0.27
C LEU A 219 -23.78 -1.11 0.49
N GLU A 220 -23.80 -1.40 1.79
CA GLU A 220 -24.94 -1.14 2.66
C GLU A 220 -25.20 0.38 2.77
N GLY A 221 -24.17 1.22 2.88
CA GLY A 221 -24.30 2.68 2.88
C GLY A 221 -24.93 3.20 1.59
N PHE A 222 -24.49 2.70 0.42
CA PHE A 222 -25.14 3.03 -0.85
C PHE A 222 -26.60 2.55 -0.94
N ALA A 223 -26.91 1.38 -0.36
CA ALA A 223 -28.28 0.85 -0.35
C ALA A 223 -29.25 1.73 0.48
N LEU A 224 -28.73 2.47 1.46
CA LEU A 224 -29.50 3.42 2.28
C LEU A 224 -29.77 4.77 1.61
N LEU A 225 -29.08 5.09 0.49
CA LEU A 225 -29.35 6.34 -0.26
C LEU A 225 -30.71 6.28 -0.94
N ALA A 226 -31.35 7.45 -1.10
CA ALA A 226 -32.57 7.57 -1.88
C ALA A 226 -32.37 7.15 -3.34
N GLY A 227 -33.42 6.67 -3.99
CA GLY A 227 -33.35 6.22 -5.38
C GLY A 227 -32.85 7.29 -6.35
N GLU A 228 -33.27 8.53 -6.16
CA GLU A 228 -32.85 9.69 -6.96
C GLU A 228 -31.35 9.97 -6.82
N GLN A 229 -30.80 9.91 -5.61
CA GLN A 229 -29.37 10.08 -5.37
C GLN A 229 -28.54 8.98 -6.04
N ARG A 230 -29.03 7.72 -6.03
CA ARG A 230 -28.37 6.61 -6.71
C ARG A 230 -28.46 6.69 -8.22
N SER A 231 -29.55 7.21 -8.78
CA SER A 231 -29.73 7.28 -10.23
C SER A 231 -28.69 8.18 -10.91
N GLY A 232 -28.21 9.20 -10.21
CA GLY A 232 -27.14 10.11 -10.65
C GLY A 232 -25.70 9.62 -10.42
N ALA A 233 -25.51 8.37 -9.98
CA ALA A 233 -24.19 7.84 -9.70
C ALA A 233 -24.03 6.37 -10.13
N GLU A 234 -22.80 5.90 -10.14
CA GLU A 234 -22.43 4.49 -10.33
C GLU A 234 -21.20 4.14 -9.46
N PHE A 235 -21.11 2.87 -9.03
CA PHE A 235 -20.02 2.40 -8.19
C PHE A 235 -19.27 1.26 -8.86
N HIS A 236 -18.02 1.51 -9.23
CA HIS A 236 -17.10 0.57 -9.84
C HIS A 236 -16.26 -0.14 -8.80
N ILE A 237 -16.32 -1.47 -8.74
CA ILE A 237 -15.49 -2.30 -7.87
C ILE A 237 -14.51 -3.07 -8.74
N VAL A 238 -13.23 -2.69 -8.65
CA VAL A 238 -12.13 -3.30 -9.40
C VAL A 238 -11.30 -4.17 -8.45
N GLY A 239 -11.13 -5.44 -8.82
CA GLY A 239 -10.39 -6.44 -8.03
C GLY A 239 -11.28 -7.49 -7.37
N ALA A 240 -12.62 -7.34 -7.43
CA ALA A 240 -13.59 -8.31 -6.95
C ALA A 240 -14.66 -8.60 -7.99
N THR A 241 -15.08 -9.85 -8.10
CA THR A 241 -16.31 -10.24 -8.82
C THR A 241 -17.52 -10.14 -7.89
N ARG A 242 -18.74 -10.07 -8.45
CA ARG A 242 -19.99 -10.08 -7.65
C ARG A 242 -20.05 -11.30 -6.71
N GLN A 243 -19.60 -12.47 -7.17
CA GLN A 243 -19.52 -13.67 -6.32
C GLN A 243 -18.54 -13.50 -5.14
N GLN A 244 -17.40 -12.85 -5.35
CA GLN A 244 -16.41 -12.58 -4.29
C GLN A 244 -16.92 -11.53 -3.29
N LEU A 245 -17.74 -10.58 -3.70
CA LEU A 245 -18.39 -9.65 -2.75
C LEU A 245 -19.26 -10.41 -1.74
N VAL A 246 -19.96 -11.47 -2.17
CA VAL A 246 -20.73 -12.34 -1.27
C VAL A 246 -19.80 -13.23 -0.44
N SER A 247 -18.93 -14.03 -1.11
CA SER A 247 -18.20 -15.12 -0.44
C SER A 247 -16.99 -14.66 0.38
N VAL A 248 -16.37 -13.52 0.05
CA VAL A 248 -15.17 -13.01 0.70
C VAL A 248 -15.46 -11.79 1.57
N CYS A 249 -16.25 -10.84 1.04
CA CYS A 249 -16.55 -9.60 1.75
C CYS A 249 -17.79 -9.71 2.67
N GLY A 250 -18.57 -10.79 2.56
CA GLY A 250 -19.75 -11.05 3.39
C GLY A 250 -20.95 -10.14 3.08
N VAL A 251 -21.03 -9.67 1.84
CA VAL A 251 -22.16 -8.84 1.36
C VAL A 251 -23.40 -9.75 1.20
N GLU A 252 -24.52 -9.34 1.73
CA GLU A 252 -25.78 -10.06 1.55
C GLU A 252 -26.24 -10.01 0.09
N PRO A 253 -26.65 -11.11 -0.54
CA PRO A 253 -27.14 -11.11 -1.92
C PRO A 253 -28.25 -10.09 -2.16
N LYS A 254 -29.21 -9.96 -1.23
CA LYS A 254 -30.30 -8.98 -1.30
C LYS A 254 -29.82 -7.54 -1.39
N THR A 255 -28.70 -7.19 -0.74
CA THR A 255 -28.10 -5.83 -0.83
C THR A 255 -27.60 -5.58 -2.23
N LEU A 256 -26.90 -6.55 -2.84
CA LEU A 256 -26.44 -6.43 -4.22
C LEU A 256 -27.61 -6.36 -5.23
N ASP A 257 -28.69 -7.11 -4.97
CA ASP A 257 -29.86 -7.12 -5.84
C ASP A 257 -30.62 -5.80 -5.76
N SER A 258 -30.71 -5.17 -4.57
CA SER A 258 -31.30 -3.84 -4.40
C SER A 258 -30.50 -2.71 -5.06
N LEU A 259 -29.20 -2.89 -5.21
CA LEU A 259 -28.31 -1.95 -5.90
C LEU A 259 -28.31 -2.15 -7.43
N GLY A 260 -28.64 -3.34 -7.91
CA GLY A 260 -28.81 -3.64 -9.34
C GLY A 260 -27.62 -3.24 -10.20
N SER A 261 -27.88 -2.43 -11.22
CA SER A 261 -26.88 -1.92 -12.18
C SER A 261 -26.05 -0.74 -11.64
N PHE A 262 -26.39 -0.18 -10.47
CA PHE A 262 -25.59 0.84 -9.81
C PHE A 262 -24.18 0.33 -9.46
N VAL A 263 -24.04 -0.96 -9.13
CA VAL A 263 -22.76 -1.59 -8.78
C VAL A 263 -22.23 -2.41 -9.94
N VAL A 264 -21.05 -2.01 -10.45
CA VAL A 264 -20.34 -2.70 -11.54
C VAL A 264 -19.07 -3.36 -10.96
N ALA A 265 -19.09 -4.69 -10.86
CA ALA A 265 -17.96 -5.48 -10.35
C ALA A 265 -17.12 -6.03 -11.51
N HIS A 266 -15.92 -5.47 -11.71
CA HIS A 266 -15.05 -5.78 -12.87
C HIS A 266 -14.19 -7.04 -12.68
N GLY A 267 -14.11 -7.57 -11.44
CA GLY A 267 -13.12 -8.60 -11.14
C GLY A 267 -11.68 -8.06 -11.21
N ARG A 268 -10.72 -8.96 -11.39
CA ARG A 268 -9.31 -8.59 -11.49
C ARG A 268 -8.99 -8.10 -12.90
N VAL A 269 -8.46 -6.88 -12.99
CA VAL A 269 -8.00 -6.26 -14.23
C VAL A 269 -6.48 -6.04 -14.23
N PRO A 270 -5.85 -5.76 -15.37
CA PRO A 270 -4.45 -5.33 -15.45
C PRO A 270 -4.21 -4.04 -14.65
N HIS A 271 -3.00 -3.87 -14.12
CA HIS A 271 -2.66 -2.70 -13.27
C HIS A 271 -2.93 -1.35 -13.96
N ALA A 272 -2.54 -1.21 -15.22
CA ALA A 272 -2.79 0.03 -15.98
C ALA A 272 -4.29 0.39 -16.09
N GLU A 273 -5.14 -0.62 -16.22
CA GLU A 273 -6.60 -0.44 -16.23
C GLU A 273 -7.13 -0.08 -14.84
N ALA A 274 -6.59 -0.71 -13.78
CA ALA A 274 -6.94 -0.38 -12.40
C ALA A 274 -6.63 1.10 -12.09
N VAL A 275 -5.46 1.60 -12.50
CA VAL A 275 -5.06 3.02 -12.37
C VAL A 275 -6.01 3.93 -13.14
N ARG A 276 -6.46 3.52 -14.33
CA ARG A 276 -7.44 4.29 -15.11
C ARG A 276 -8.76 4.46 -14.36
N PHE A 277 -9.28 3.40 -13.71
CA PHE A 277 -10.50 3.51 -12.88
C PHE A 277 -10.34 4.49 -11.72
N VAL A 278 -9.18 4.53 -11.08
CA VAL A 278 -8.91 5.53 -10.04
C VAL A 278 -8.95 6.94 -10.62
N ARG A 279 -8.27 7.18 -11.75
CA ARG A 279 -8.16 8.51 -12.38
C ARG A 279 -9.49 9.03 -12.92
N GLU A 280 -10.32 8.13 -13.49
CA GLU A 280 -11.61 8.48 -14.12
C GLU A 280 -12.76 8.58 -13.11
N ALA A 281 -12.57 8.14 -11.86
CA ALA A 281 -13.56 8.29 -10.82
C ALA A 281 -13.61 9.73 -10.29
N ASP A 282 -14.79 10.15 -9.84
CA ASP A 282 -14.94 11.39 -9.07
C ASP A 282 -14.40 11.21 -7.65
N TYR A 283 -14.64 10.03 -7.08
CA TYR A 283 -14.20 9.67 -5.73
C TYR A 283 -13.77 8.21 -5.64
N THR A 284 -12.73 7.93 -4.85
CA THR A 284 -12.43 6.57 -4.40
C THR A 284 -12.97 6.33 -2.99
N LEU A 285 -13.24 5.07 -2.66
CA LEU A 285 -13.80 4.70 -1.37
C LEU A 285 -12.85 3.80 -0.59
N LEU A 286 -12.62 4.15 0.70
CA LEU A 286 -11.85 3.30 1.60
C LEU A 286 -12.28 3.49 3.06
N PHE A 287 -12.77 2.43 3.69
CA PHE A 287 -13.17 2.44 5.10
C PHE A 287 -12.50 1.30 5.84
N ARG A 288 -11.97 1.59 7.05
CA ARG A 288 -11.28 0.63 7.92
C ARG A 288 -11.67 0.83 9.37
N ASP A 289 -11.62 -0.22 10.17
CA ASP A 289 -11.70 -0.05 11.62
C ASP A 289 -10.39 0.55 12.14
N ALA A 290 -10.43 1.84 12.45
CA ALA A 290 -9.27 2.61 12.94
C ALA A 290 -8.77 2.13 14.32
N ASN A 291 -9.54 1.32 15.06
CA ASN A 291 -9.15 0.79 16.37
C ASN A 291 -8.19 -0.39 16.26
N LEU A 292 -8.23 -1.11 15.16
CA LEU A 292 -7.40 -2.30 14.94
C LEU A 292 -5.93 -1.93 14.69
N ARG A 293 -5.03 -2.74 15.24
CA ARG A 293 -3.58 -2.49 15.17
C ARG A 293 -3.07 -2.34 13.73
N TYR A 294 -3.52 -3.18 12.81
CA TYR A 294 -3.10 -3.09 11.40
C TYR A 294 -3.50 -1.75 10.76
N ALA A 295 -4.63 -1.18 11.17
CA ALA A 295 -5.10 0.10 10.65
C ALA A 295 -4.36 1.29 11.28
N LYS A 296 -3.85 1.14 12.51
CA LYS A 296 -2.98 2.13 13.17
C LYS A 296 -1.55 2.07 12.61
N ALA A 297 -1.03 0.87 12.42
CA ALA A 297 0.36 0.64 12.03
C ALA A 297 0.61 0.84 10.53
N GLY A 298 -0.29 0.35 9.67
CA GLY A 298 -0.16 0.49 8.22
C GLY A 298 -0.66 1.84 7.72
N PHE A 299 -0.24 2.20 6.52
CA PHE A 299 -0.74 3.39 5.81
C PHE A 299 -1.39 2.96 4.49
N PRO A 300 -2.62 3.39 4.18
CA PRO A 300 -3.33 2.89 3.01
C PRO A 300 -2.79 3.48 1.69
N THR A 301 -2.02 2.71 0.95
CA THR A 301 -1.45 3.09 -0.36
C THR A 301 -2.52 3.53 -1.35
N LYS A 302 -3.72 2.93 -1.31
CA LYS A 302 -4.87 3.31 -2.16
C LYS A 302 -5.26 4.79 -2.03
N ILE A 303 -5.14 5.35 -0.83
CA ILE A 303 -5.40 6.79 -0.61
C ILE A 303 -4.34 7.63 -1.33
N VAL A 304 -3.07 7.23 -1.25
CA VAL A 304 -1.98 7.96 -1.91
C VAL A 304 -2.08 7.85 -3.43
N GLU A 305 -2.43 6.68 -3.95
CA GLU A 305 -2.71 6.46 -5.39
C GLU A 305 -3.90 7.33 -5.85
N SER A 306 -4.96 7.39 -5.06
CA SER A 306 -6.13 8.23 -5.34
C SER A 306 -5.76 9.71 -5.42
N LEU A 307 -5.13 10.25 -4.37
CA LEU A 307 -4.66 11.63 -4.34
C LEU A 307 -3.69 11.94 -5.48
N SER A 308 -2.79 11.01 -5.82
CA SER A 308 -1.84 11.17 -6.93
C SER A 308 -2.52 11.23 -8.30
N SER A 309 -3.67 10.59 -8.44
CA SER A 309 -4.52 10.65 -9.64
C SER A 309 -5.44 11.88 -9.67
N GLY A 310 -5.35 12.76 -8.68
CA GLY A 310 -6.25 13.89 -8.50
C GLY A 310 -7.68 13.45 -8.10
N THR A 311 -7.86 12.26 -7.56
CA THR A 311 -9.17 11.73 -7.18
C THR A 311 -9.33 11.81 -5.66
N PRO A 312 -10.21 12.69 -5.13
CA PRO A 312 -10.42 12.80 -3.70
C PRO A 312 -10.98 11.49 -3.12
N PRO A 313 -10.47 10.98 -2.00
CA PRO A 313 -11.06 9.83 -1.34
C PRO A 313 -12.27 10.21 -0.48
N VAL A 314 -13.24 9.30 -0.40
CA VAL A 314 -14.28 9.28 0.63
C VAL A 314 -13.90 8.17 1.62
N CYS A 315 -13.61 8.52 2.86
CA CYS A 315 -13.01 7.56 3.81
C CYS A 315 -13.26 7.93 5.27
N ASN A 316 -12.90 7.04 6.18
CA ASN A 316 -12.68 7.39 7.57
C ASN A 316 -11.17 7.47 7.87
N LEU A 317 -10.81 8.23 8.90
CA LEU A 317 -9.41 8.40 9.28
C LEU A 317 -8.87 7.16 10.00
N SER A 318 -7.80 6.59 9.45
CA SER A 318 -7.03 5.51 10.08
C SER A 318 -5.54 5.83 9.94
N SER A 319 -4.68 5.28 10.82
CA SER A 319 -3.26 5.62 10.82
C SER A 319 -3.06 7.15 10.90
N ASP A 320 -2.10 7.66 10.16
CA ASP A 320 -1.75 9.08 10.09
C ASP A 320 -2.56 9.87 9.03
N LEU A 321 -3.65 9.33 8.48
CA LEU A 321 -4.42 10.00 7.43
C LEU A 321 -4.90 11.41 7.84
N GLY A 322 -5.22 11.62 9.12
CA GLY A 322 -5.62 12.93 9.62
C GLY A 322 -4.56 14.04 9.55
N MET A 323 -3.29 13.68 9.27
CA MET A 323 -2.23 14.65 9.02
C MET A 323 -2.27 15.21 7.59
N TYR A 324 -2.94 14.52 6.68
CA TYR A 324 -2.90 14.79 5.24
C TYR A 324 -4.27 15.09 4.63
N LEU A 325 -5.33 14.49 5.19
CA LEU A 325 -6.69 14.65 4.67
C LEU A 325 -7.48 15.68 5.47
N LYS A 326 -8.19 16.53 4.73
CA LYS A 326 -9.07 17.55 5.27
C LYS A 326 -10.45 17.41 4.62
N ASP A 327 -11.49 17.30 5.46
CA ASP A 327 -12.87 17.14 5.00
C ASP A 327 -13.32 18.36 4.17
N GLY A 328 -13.83 18.11 2.99
CA GLY A 328 -14.31 19.13 2.05
C GLY A 328 -13.18 19.84 1.27
N GLU A 329 -11.88 19.58 1.54
CA GLU A 329 -10.78 20.20 0.77
C GLU A 329 -10.15 19.23 -0.21
N ASN A 330 -9.66 18.07 0.26
CA ASN A 330 -8.97 17.06 -0.56
C ASN A 330 -9.52 15.65 -0.36
N ALA A 331 -10.54 15.49 0.48
CA ALA A 331 -11.23 14.25 0.80
C ALA A 331 -12.61 14.57 1.39
N PHE A 332 -13.54 13.59 1.35
CA PHE A 332 -14.67 13.59 2.26
C PHE A 332 -14.41 12.58 3.38
N VAL A 333 -14.52 13.06 4.62
CA VAL A 333 -14.10 12.29 5.79
C VAL A 333 -15.27 12.09 6.75
N THR A 334 -15.42 10.85 7.25
CA THR A 334 -16.36 10.52 8.33
C THR A 334 -15.63 9.97 9.55
N LYS A 335 -16.27 10.00 10.71
CA LYS A 335 -15.69 9.48 11.96
C LYS A 335 -15.73 7.95 12.04
N GLY A 336 -16.80 7.35 11.51
CA GLY A 336 -17.06 5.93 11.59
C GLY A 336 -16.94 5.23 10.24
N HIS A 337 -17.23 3.94 10.25
CA HIS A 337 -17.24 3.08 9.07
C HIS A 337 -18.53 2.22 9.01
N GLY A 338 -19.55 2.58 9.80
CA GLY A 338 -20.88 1.98 9.72
C GLY A 338 -21.67 2.45 8.49
N PRO A 339 -22.70 1.70 8.07
CA PRO A 339 -23.47 2.05 6.87
C PRO A 339 -24.12 3.44 6.93
N GLU A 340 -24.60 3.88 8.10
CA GLU A 340 -25.24 5.20 8.27
C GLU A 340 -24.22 6.34 8.17
N GLU A 341 -23.03 6.19 8.78
CA GLU A 341 -21.97 7.20 8.64
C GLU A 341 -21.45 7.26 7.20
N ILE A 342 -21.37 6.10 6.52
CA ILE A 342 -20.98 6.04 5.11
C ILE A 342 -22.06 6.72 4.25
N LYS A 343 -23.35 6.42 4.47
CA LYS A 343 -24.44 7.12 3.78
C LYS A 343 -24.30 8.63 3.91
N ALA A 344 -24.14 9.15 5.13
CA ALA A 344 -24.06 10.58 5.38
C ALA A 344 -22.89 11.26 4.64
N VAL A 345 -21.72 10.61 4.56
CA VAL A 345 -20.58 11.17 3.80
C VAL A 345 -20.75 11.02 2.29
N LEU A 346 -21.44 9.98 1.82
CA LEU A 346 -21.80 9.82 0.41
C LEU A 346 -22.78 10.89 -0.05
N GLU A 347 -23.77 11.26 0.77
CA GLU A 347 -24.70 12.35 0.50
C GLU A 347 -23.98 13.69 0.33
N LYS A 348 -22.97 13.98 1.15
CA LYS A 348 -22.09 15.15 0.98
C LYS A 348 -21.36 15.11 -0.36
N ALA A 349 -20.76 13.96 -0.70
CA ALA A 349 -20.01 13.80 -1.93
C ALA A 349 -20.89 13.97 -3.17
N ILE A 350 -22.10 13.40 -3.15
CA ILE A 350 -23.06 13.48 -4.27
C ILE A 350 -23.59 14.90 -4.43
N SER A 351 -23.77 15.66 -3.34
CA SER A 351 -24.27 17.02 -3.38
C SER A 351 -23.23 18.09 -3.72
N ALA A 352 -21.94 17.71 -3.83
CA ALA A 352 -20.87 18.63 -4.19
C ALA A 352 -21.00 19.10 -5.65
N SER A 353 -20.96 20.44 -5.87
CA SER A 353 -21.01 21.05 -7.20
C SER A 353 -19.78 20.63 -8.04
N GLU A 354 -19.90 20.72 -9.37
CA GLU A 354 -18.77 20.45 -10.27
C GLU A 354 -17.55 21.31 -9.94
N GLU A 355 -17.74 22.59 -9.66
CA GLU A 355 -16.68 23.52 -9.28
C GLU A 355 -15.96 23.04 -8.02
N HIS A 356 -16.72 22.69 -6.96
CA HIS A 356 -16.13 22.17 -5.72
C HIS A 356 -15.38 20.85 -5.95
N ARG A 357 -15.93 19.95 -6.76
CA ARG A 357 -15.24 18.69 -7.13
C ARG A 357 -13.91 18.96 -7.85
N LYS A 358 -13.87 19.97 -8.75
CA LYS A 358 -12.66 20.39 -9.45
C LYS A 358 -11.61 20.94 -8.49
N GLU A 359 -12.01 21.79 -7.54
CA GLU A 359 -11.10 22.29 -6.50
C GLU A 359 -10.55 21.16 -5.65
N MET A 360 -11.40 20.24 -5.19
CA MET A 360 -10.98 19.08 -4.41
C MET A 360 -9.96 18.20 -5.18
N ARG A 361 -10.14 18.00 -6.47
CA ARG A 361 -9.20 17.25 -7.32
C ARG A 361 -7.82 17.92 -7.37
N SER A 362 -7.80 19.23 -7.54
CA SER A 362 -6.58 20.03 -7.50
C SER A 362 -5.87 19.92 -6.14
N CYS A 363 -6.61 20.08 -5.04
CA CYS A 363 -6.10 19.95 -3.67
C CYS A 363 -5.58 18.52 -3.39
N ALA A 364 -6.28 17.49 -3.86
CA ALA A 364 -5.84 16.09 -3.75
C ALA A 364 -4.50 15.88 -4.45
N ARG A 365 -4.36 16.33 -5.69
CA ARG A 365 -3.11 16.27 -6.45
C ARG A 365 -1.97 17.02 -5.79
N GLN A 366 -2.24 18.23 -5.31
CA GLN A 366 -1.26 19.03 -4.58
C GLN A 366 -0.79 18.32 -3.30
N THR A 367 -1.72 17.76 -2.54
CA THR A 367 -1.40 16.97 -1.34
C THR A 367 -0.48 15.80 -1.67
N ALA A 368 -0.78 15.05 -2.74
CA ALA A 368 0.08 13.94 -3.16
C ALA A 368 1.49 14.42 -3.50
N THR A 369 1.61 15.49 -4.27
CA THR A 369 2.91 16.03 -4.72
C THR A 369 3.75 16.55 -3.56
N LEU A 370 3.12 17.23 -2.58
CA LEU A 370 3.83 17.82 -1.44
C LEU A 370 4.13 16.80 -0.34
N GLN A 371 3.30 15.76 -0.18
CA GLN A 371 3.39 14.89 0.98
C GLN A 371 3.86 13.46 0.66
N PHE A 372 3.71 12.99 -0.58
CA PHE A 372 3.95 11.59 -0.92
C PHE A 372 4.93 11.38 -2.07
N ASP A 373 5.46 12.46 -2.67
CA ASP A 373 6.55 12.34 -3.62
C ASP A 373 7.85 11.94 -2.91
N TYR A 374 8.51 10.87 -3.39
CA TYR A 374 9.72 10.35 -2.76
C TYR A 374 10.85 11.39 -2.67
N ARG A 375 10.88 12.38 -3.56
CA ARG A 375 11.91 13.43 -3.58
C ARG A 375 11.88 14.33 -2.36
N ASN A 376 10.73 14.42 -1.68
CA ASN A 376 10.55 15.22 -0.48
C ASN A 376 11.17 14.57 0.77
N TYR A 377 11.68 13.35 0.67
CA TYR A 377 12.21 12.57 1.79
C TYR A 377 13.72 12.36 1.76
N LEU A 378 14.45 13.11 0.90
CA LEU A 378 15.90 13.02 0.79
C LEU A 378 16.59 13.31 2.13
N ASP A 379 16.20 14.38 2.81
CA ASP A 379 16.80 14.79 4.09
C ASP A 379 16.50 13.77 5.19
N LYS A 380 15.26 13.29 5.30
CA LYS A 380 14.88 12.26 6.28
C LYS A 380 15.61 10.94 6.04
N MET A 381 15.78 10.54 4.79
CA MET A 381 16.52 9.33 4.48
C MET A 381 18.02 9.50 4.76
N SER A 382 18.57 10.67 4.44
CA SER A 382 19.96 11.03 4.79
C SER A 382 20.16 11.06 6.30
N GLU A 383 19.22 11.64 7.04
CA GLU A 383 19.19 11.60 8.49
C GLU A 383 19.19 10.15 9.01
N LEU A 384 18.32 9.29 8.51
CA LEU A 384 18.28 7.87 8.92
C LEU A 384 19.62 7.18 8.71
N MET A 385 20.35 7.54 7.65
CA MET A 385 21.64 6.91 7.29
C MET A 385 22.87 7.57 7.94
N ALA A 386 22.75 8.77 8.49
CA ALA A 386 23.85 9.46 9.18
C ALA A 386 24.30 8.69 10.45
N LYS A 387 25.63 8.60 10.66
CA LYS A 387 26.22 7.97 11.85
C LYS A 387 25.81 8.67 13.14
#